data_4c3bb6febd5b856b2694101bbf396b5d
#
_entry.id   4c3bb6febd5b856b2694101bbf396b5d
#
_cell.length_a   1.000
_cell.length_b   1.000
_cell.length_c   1.000
_cell.angle_alpha   90.00
_cell.angle_beta   90.00
_cell.angle_gamma   90.00
#
_symmetry.space_group_name_H-M   'P 1'
#
loop_
_entity.id
_entity.type
_entity.pdbx_description
1 polymer ?
#
loop_
_entity_poly.entity_id
_entity_poly.type
_entity_poly.pdbx_seq_one_letter_code
_entity_poly.pdbx_strand_id
1 'polypeptide(L)'
;PKPLPIEVFGQAYNHPFGLAAGMDKNAKALRGWEATGLSFVEIGGVTMLEQSGNPKPRMFRASSAKALINRMGFNNDGSEQIAQTLARHYERFGRPDIPIWVNLGKSKVTSLEEAHLDYATTLERLYPYADVFVVNVSSPNTPNLRELQNDEGLLRILKACQKTNEACAKNDDGALRPILVKVAPDMTSEQLVHIARMAQANGASGIVVCNTTTTRPESTDRSDLRVFSEPGGLSGEPLRDLSLIHISEPTRPVT
;
A
#
# COMPACT_ATOMS: atom_id res chain seq x y z
N PRO A 1 -6.97 -25.29 10.38
CA PRO A 1 -5.85 -25.30 9.45
C PRO A 1 -4.54 -25.42 10.22
N LYS A 2 -3.56 -26.13 9.68
CA LYS A 2 -2.24 -26.16 10.32
C LYS A 2 -1.66 -24.75 10.26
N PRO A 3 -1.03 -24.23 11.34
CA PRO A 3 -0.33 -22.98 11.30
C PRO A 3 0.79 -23.07 10.25
N LEU A 4 0.96 -21.99 9.48
CA LEU A 4 2.03 -21.85 8.51
C LEU A 4 2.84 -20.58 8.87
N PRO A 5 3.56 -20.60 10.01
CA PRO A 5 4.29 -19.43 10.48
C PRO A 5 5.40 -19.07 9.50
N ILE A 6 5.57 -17.80 9.31
CA ILE A 6 6.67 -17.21 8.53
C ILE A 6 7.33 -16.12 9.34
N GLU A 7 8.60 -15.87 9.06
CA GLU A 7 9.33 -14.72 9.58
C GLU A 7 9.73 -13.81 8.42
N VAL A 8 9.32 -12.54 8.50
CA VAL A 8 9.62 -11.53 7.48
C VAL A 8 9.98 -10.23 8.18
N PHE A 9 11.04 -9.57 7.75
CA PHE A 9 11.51 -8.30 8.34
C PHE A 9 11.81 -8.38 9.84
N GLY A 10 12.26 -9.55 10.33
CA GLY A 10 12.52 -9.78 11.75
C GLY A 10 11.25 -9.90 12.60
N GLN A 11 10.08 -10.03 11.99
CA GLN A 11 8.78 -10.21 12.65
C GLN A 11 8.18 -11.55 12.32
N ALA A 12 7.58 -12.19 13.32
CA ALA A 12 6.88 -13.46 13.17
C ALA A 12 5.41 -13.22 12.78
N TYR A 13 4.95 -13.98 11.80
CA TYR A 13 3.56 -14.00 11.33
C TYR A 13 3.01 -15.42 11.46
N ASN A 14 1.76 -15.55 11.93
CA ASN A 14 1.12 -16.84 12.11
C ASN A 14 0.90 -17.60 10.78
N HIS A 15 0.78 -16.85 9.70
CA HIS A 15 0.63 -17.34 8.32
C HIS A 15 0.81 -16.16 7.33
N PRO A 16 0.98 -16.42 6.01
CA PRO A 16 1.28 -15.38 5.03
C PRO A 16 0.07 -14.52 4.59
N PHE A 17 -1.09 -14.66 5.22
CA PHE A 17 -2.29 -13.95 4.81
C PHE A 17 -2.57 -12.74 5.71
N GLY A 18 -2.76 -11.57 5.11
CA GLY A 18 -3.13 -10.33 5.79
C GLY A 18 -4.16 -9.52 5.01
N LEU A 19 -4.60 -8.44 5.61
CA LEU A 19 -5.50 -7.48 4.97
C LEU A 19 -4.69 -6.49 4.14
N ALA A 20 -5.00 -6.39 2.85
CA ALA A 20 -4.40 -5.38 1.97
C ALA A 20 -5.00 -3.99 2.22
N ALA A 21 -4.23 -2.93 1.92
CA ALA A 21 -4.68 -1.55 2.00
C ALA A 21 -5.96 -1.28 1.22
N GLY A 22 -6.79 -0.40 1.76
CA GLY A 22 -8.04 0.04 1.16
C GLY A 22 -9.30 -0.43 1.86
N MET A 23 -9.24 -1.46 2.70
CA MET A 23 -10.38 -2.00 3.45
C MET A 23 -10.60 -1.26 4.78
N ASP A 24 -9.54 -1.03 5.54
CA ASP A 24 -9.59 -0.20 6.76
C ASP A 24 -8.65 0.99 6.64
N LYS A 25 -9.10 2.00 5.89
CA LYS A 25 -8.26 3.16 5.57
C LYS A 25 -7.86 4.00 6.77
N ASN A 26 -8.72 4.02 7.78
CA ASN A 26 -8.63 4.92 8.92
C ASN A 26 -8.41 4.19 10.25
N ALA A 27 -8.03 2.92 10.22
CA ALA A 27 -7.77 2.09 11.40
C ALA A 27 -8.97 2.01 12.37
N LYS A 28 -10.19 1.93 11.84
CA LYS A 28 -11.42 1.94 12.67
C LYS A 28 -11.85 0.55 13.16
N ALA A 29 -11.33 -0.53 12.57
CA ALA A 29 -11.80 -1.89 12.82
C ALA A 29 -10.69 -2.89 13.21
N LEU A 30 -9.57 -2.43 13.78
CA LEU A 30 -8.39 -3.26 14.06
C LEU A 30 -8.73 -4.53 14.84
N ARG A 31 -9.48 -4.44 15.93
CA ARG A 31 -9.93 -5.61 16.72
C ARG A 31 -10.81 -6.57 15.92
N GLY A 32 -11.61 -6.04 15.02
CA GLY A 32 -12.44 -6.86 14.13
C GLY A 32 -11.55 -7.69 13.20
N TRP A 33 -10.55 -7.06 12.61
CA TRP A 33 -9.60 -7.74 11.72
C TRP A 33 -8.75 -8.76 12.46
N GLU A 34 -8.22 -8.43 13.63
CA GLU A 34 -7.52 -9.37 14.52
C GLU A 34 -8.38 -10.60 14.83
N ALA A 35 -9.65 -10.40 15.20
CA ALA A 35 -10.59 -11.48 15.50
C ALA A 35 -10.92 -12.37 14.29
N THR A 36 -10.66 -11.92 13.05
CA THR A 36 -10.82 -12.77 11.85
C THR A 36 -9.69 -13.79 11.68
N GLY A 37 -8.63 -13.68 12.48
CA GLY A 37 -7.44 -14.55 12.40
C GLY A 37 -6.46 -14.15 11.29
N LEU A 38 -6.54 -12.93 10.77
CA LEU A 38 -5.54 -12.38 9.85
C LEU A 38 -4.20 -12.20 10.56
N SER A 39 -3.11 -12.35 9.83
CA SER A 39 -1.75 -12.30 10.39
C SER A 39 -1.15 -10.91 10.44
N PHE A 40 -1.69 -9.97 9.68
CA PHE A 40 -1.38 -8.55 9.70
C PHE A 40 -2.50 -7.74 9.04
N VAL A 41 -2.50 -6.44 9.27
CA VAL A 41 -3.43 -5.50 8.64
C VAL A 41 -2.67 -4.33 8.03
N GLU A 42 -2.86 -4.08 6.73
CA GLU A 42 -2.37 -2.89 6.03
C GLU A 42 -3.48 -1.82 6.01
N ILE A 43 -3.35 -0.78 6.85
CA ILE A 43 -4.25 0.37 6.87
C ILE A 43 -3.90 1.37 5.76
N GLY A 44 -4.83 2.22 5.38
CA GLY A 44 -4.61 3.29 4.39
C GLY A 44 -5.10 2.92 2.98
N GLY A 45 -4.59 3.56 1.89
CA GLY A 45 -3.58 4.65 1.85
C GLY A 45 -3.93 5.87 2.68
N VAL A 46 -3.01 6.22 3.52
CA VAL A 46 -3.05 7.42 4.36
C VAL A 46 -2.28 8.53 3.68
N THR A 47 -2.84 9.73 3.67
CA THR A 47 -2.17 10.96 3.19
C THR A 47 -1.90 11.91 4.36
N MET A 48 -0.96 12.82 4.21
CA MET A 48 -0.64 13.81 5.23
C MET A 48 -1.89 14.60 5.64
N LEU A 49 -2.64 15.08 4.65
CA LEU A 49 -3.89 15.81 4.82
C LEU A 49 -5.09 14.89 4.61
N GLU A 50 -6.20 15.21 5.29
CA GLU A 50 -7.48 14.55 5.04
C GLU A 50 -7.97 14.83 3.62
N GLN A 51 -8.68 13.89 3.03
CA GLN A 51 -9.33 14.10 1.75
C GLN A 51 -10.53 13.17 1.55
N SER A 52 -11.59 13.71 0.93
CA SER A 52 -12.82 12.97 0.65
C SER A 52 -12.67 11.93 -0.47
N GLY A 53 -11.58 12.03 -1.25
CA GLY A 53 -11.36 11.23 -2.46
C GLY A 53 -12.16 11.73 -3.66
N ASN A 54 -12.30 10.87 -4.67
CA ASN A 54 -13.03 11.21 -5.89
C ASN A 54 -14.56 11.17 -5.67
N PRO A 55 -15.36 11.89 -6.50
CA PRO A 55 -16.83 11.86 -6.43
C PRO A 55 -17.40 10.45 -6.56
N LYS A 56 -18.54 10.21 -5.93
CA LYS A 56 -19.33 8.97 -6.08
C LYS A 56 -20.24 9.07 -7.33
N PRO A 57 -20.55 7.93 -8.00
CA PRO A 57 -20.09 6.56 -7.71
C PRO A 57 -18.62 6.35 -8.08
N ARG A 58 -17.92 5.57 -7.28
CA ARG A 58 -16.47 5.37 -7.41
C ARG A 58 -16.01 3.92 -7.22
N MET A 59 -16.96 2.97 -7.20
CA MET A 59 -16.72 1.54 -7.18
C MET A 59 -17.76 0.84 -8.03
N PHE A 60 -17.33 -0.05 -8.91
CA PHE A 60 -18.15 -0.73 -9.89
C PHE A 60 -17.78 -2.20 -9.93
N ARG A 61 -18.79 -3.07 -10.04
CA ARG A 61 -18.64 -4.52 -10.03
C ARG A 61 -18.94 -5.10 -11.40
N ALA A 62 -17.97 -5.81 -11.99
CA ALA A 62 -18.12 -6.65 -13.15
C ALA A 62 -18.25 -8.11 -12.68
N SER A 63 -19.48 -8.57 -12.47
CA SER A 63 -19.76 -9.82 -11.75
C SER A 63 -19.35 -11.05 -12.54
N SER A 64 -19.61 -11.07 -13.85
CA SER A 64 -19.26 -12.20 -14.73
C SER A 64 -17.75 -12.37 -14.84
N ALA A 65 -17.00 -11.27 -14.87
CA ALA A 65 -15.54 -11.26 -14.86
C ALA A 65 -14.92 -11.39 -13.47
N LYS A 66 -15.72 -11.48 -12.39
CA LYS A 66 -15.26 -11.49 -10.99
C LYS A 66 -14.28 -10.33 -10.69
N ALA A 67 -14.61 -9.15 -11.17
CA ALA A 67 -13.74 -7.98 -11.12
C ALA A 67 -14.42 -6.78 -10.47
N LEU A 68 -13.58 -5.86 -9.97
CA LEU A 68 -13.99 -4.56 -9.45
C LEU A 68 -13.18 -3.45 -10.12
N ILE A 69 -13.84 -2.36 -10.49
CA ILE A 69 -13.17 -1.11 -10.83
C ILE A 69 -13.40 -0.12 -9.69
N ASN A 70 -12.33 0.53 -9.24
CA ASN A 70 -12.43 1.60 -8.28
C ASN A 70 -11.67 2.84 -8.72
N ARG A 71 -12.20 4.01 -8.34
CA ARG A 71 -11.55 5.30 -8.43
C ARG A 71 -11.65 6.06 -7.10
N MET A 72 -11.22 5.42 -6.03
CA MET A 72 -11.41 5.93 -4.65
C MET A 72 -10.71 7.27 -4.40
N GLY A 73 -9.48 7.46 -4.92
CA GLY A 73 -8.74 8.72 -4.80
C GLY A 73 -8.23 8.98 -3.38
N PHE A 74 -7.75 7.94 -2.68
CA PHE A 74 -7.20 8.01 -1.32
C PHE A 74 -8.10 8.74 -0.30
N ASN A 75 -9.40 8.46 -0.30
CA ASN A 75 -10.27 8.99 0.75
C ASN A 75 -9.82 8.47 2.12
N ASN A 76 -9.45 9.38 3.00
CA ASN A 76 -9.00 9.07 4.36
C ASN A 76 -9.07 10.32 5.26
N ASP A 77 -9.01 10.10 6.57
CA ASP A 77 -9.17 11.15 7.58
C ASP A 77 -7.86 11.95 7.83
N GLY A 78 -6.79 11.69 7.06
CA GLY A 78 -5.47 12.32 7.22
C GLY A 78 -4.64 11.68 8.34
N SER A 79 -3.30 11.81 8.22
CA SER A 79 -2.36 11.14 9.13
C SER A 79 -2.52 11.57 10.58
N GLU A 80 -2.86 12.82 10.84
CA GLU A 80 -3.03 13.34 12.21
C GLU A 80 -4.25 12.69 12.90
N GLN A 81 -5.40 12.68 12.24
CA GLN A 81 -6.62 12.07 12.80
C GLN A 81 -6.50 10.56 12.93
N ILE A 82 -5.79 9.90 11.99
CA ILE A 82 -5.54 8.46 12.07
C ILE A 82 -4.59 8.14 13.24
N ALA A 83 -3.55 8.94 13.47
CA ALA A 83 -2.68 8.80 14.65
C ALA A 83 -3.48 8.90 15.95
N GLN A 84 -4.38 9.89 16.07
CA GLN A 84 -5.27 10.01 17.22
C GLN A 84 -6.23 8.82 17.36
N THR A 85 -6.69 8.24 16.26
CA THR A 85 -7.54 7.04 16.27
C THR A 85 -6.77 5.83 16.80
N LEU A 86 -5.53 5.64 16.35
CA LEU A 86 -4.64 4.59 16.82
C LEU A 86 -4.24 4.78 18.28
N ALA A 87 -3.91 6.01 18.70
CA ALA A 87 -3.61 6.34 20.09
C ALA A 87 -4.76 5.93 21.03
N ARG A 88 -5.98 6.36 20.72
CA ARG A 88 -7.18 5.99 21.51
C ARG A 88 -7.46 4.49 21.51
N HIS A 89 -7.16 3.81 20.39
CA HIS A 89 -7.29 2.37 20.32
C HIS A 89 -6.29 1.68 21.27
N TYR A 90 -5.03 2.08 21.21
CA TYR A 90 -3.97 1.49 22.03
C TYR A 90 -4.16 1.79 23.53
N GLU A 91 -4.61 2.99 23.86
CA GLU A 91 -4.95 3.37 25.24
C GLU A 91 -6.07 2.49 25.80
N ARG A 92 -7.10 2.22 25.01
CA ARG A 92 -8.29 1.47 25.44
C ARG A 92 -8.11 -0.05 25.44
N PHE A 93 -7.38 -0.59 24.49
CA PHE A 93 -7.35 -2.03 24.20
C PHE A 93 -5.95 -2.63 24.19
N GLY A 94 -4.91 -1.82 24.31
CA GLY A 94 -3.53 -2.24 24.05
C GLY A 94 -3.18 -2.26 22.56
N ARG A 95 -1.91 -2.53 22.27
CA ARG A 95 -1.44 -2.77 20.91
C ARG A 95 -2.06 -4.07 20.38
N PRO A 96 -2.52 -4.13 19.12
CA PRO A 96 -2.96 -5.39 18.51
C PRO A 96 -1.86 -6.47 18.54
N ASP A 97 -2.24 -7.73 18.68
CA ASP A 97 -1.30 -8.87 18.64
C ASP A 97 -0.81 -9.17 17.21
N ILE A 98 -1.38 -8.51 16.20
CA ILE A 98 -0.99 -8.63 14.80
C ILE A 98 -0.28 -7.35 14.32
N PRO A 99 0.77 -7.45 13.48
CA PRO A 99 1.45 -6.30 12.93
C PRO A 99 0.54 -5.35 12.15
N ILE A 100 0.75 -4.05 12.34
CA ILE A 100 0.07 -2.98 11.61
C ILE A 100 1.00 -2.41 10.55
N TRP A 101 0.63 -2.61 9.31
CA TRP A 101 1.29 -2.00 8.16
C TRP A 101 0.58 -0.72 7.77
N VAL A 102 1.33 0.29 7.39
CA VAL A 102 0.76 1.59 7.00
C VAL A 102 1.09 1.90 5.54
N ASN A 103 0.06 1.96 4.72
CA ASN A 103 0.16 2.35 3.32
C ASN A 103 0.16 3.88 3.20
N LEU A 104 1.27 4.45 2.78
CA LEU A 104 1.49 5.89 2.63
C LEU A 104 1.13 6.33 1.22
N GLY A 105 0.36 7.39 1.10
CA GLY A 105 0.01 8.02 -0.17
C GLY A 105 0.26 9.53 -0.15
N LYS A 106 0.29 10.13 -1.33
CA LYS A 106 0.41 11.59 -1.49
C LYS A 106 -0.97 12.25 -1.42
N SER A 107 -1.08 13.33 -0.66
CA SER A 107 -2.28 14.19 -0.67
C SER A 107 -2.51 14.77 -2.08
N LYS A 108 -3.77 14.87 -2.49
CA LYS A 108 -4.13 15.33 -3.84
C LYS A 108 -3.62 16.74 -4.13
N VAL A 109 -3.65 17.62 -3.11
CA VAL A 109 -3.26 19.02 -3.22
C VAL A 109 -1.75 19.25 -3.17
N THR A 110 -0.98 18.29 -2.66
CA THR A 110 0.49 18.35 -2.62
C THR A 110 1.05 18.18 -4.05
N SER A 111 2.00 19.00 -4.43
CA SER A 111 2.68 18.89 -5.73
C SER A 111 3.54 17.62 -5.82
N LEU A 112 4.00 17.25 -7.02
CA LEU A 112 4.90 16.10 -7.17
C LEU A 112 6.28 16.40 -6.58
N GLU A 113 6.73 17.65 -6.67
CA GLU A 113 8.01 18.12 -6.14
C GLU A 113 8.05 18.01 -4.61
N GLU A 114 6.92 18.27 -3.94
CA GLU A 114 6.76 18.24 -2.48
C GLU A 114 6.26 16.88 -1.96
N ALA A 115 6.00 15.92 -2.85
CA ALA A 115 5.47 14.61 -2.47
C ALA A 115 6.26 13.96 -1.33
N HIS A 116 7.59 14.06 -1.37
CA HIS A 116 8.49 13.47 -0.37
C HIS A 116 8.22 13.98 1.06
N LEU A 117 7.74 15.22 1.23
CA LEU A 117 7.36 15.79 2.52
C LEU A 117 6.06 15.15 3.04
N ASP A 118 5.10 14.91 2.13
CA ASP A 118 3.83 14.27 2.46
C ASP A 118 4.04 12.85 3.02
N TYR A 119 4.88 12.04 2.33
CA TYR A 119 5.21 10.69 2.79
C TYR A 119 5.98 10.70 4.11
N ALA A 120 7.00 11.56 4.25
CA ALA A 120 7.83 11.64 5.45
C ALA A 120 7.02 12.09 6.68
N THR A 121 6.18 13.12 6.54
CA THR A 121 5.32 13.61 7.64
C THR A 121 4.29 12.56 8.05
N THR A 122 3.71 11.84 7.08
CA THR A 122 2.77 10.75 7.36
C THR A 122 3.46 9.61 8.11
N LEU A 123 4.67 9.23 7.69
CA LEU A 123 5.49 8.24 8.36
C LEU A 123 5.79 8.65 9.80
N GLU A 124 6.28 9.87 10.02
CA GLU A 124 6.61 10.41 11.36
C GLU A 124 5.43 10.31 12.32
N ARG A 125 4.26 10.80 11.90
CA ARG A 125 3.05 10.81 12.74
C ARG A 125 2.56 9.41 13.11
N LEU A 126 2.74 8.43 12.21
CA LEU A 126 2.25 7.07 12.40
C LEU A 126 3.31 6.10 12.91
N TYR A 127 4.55 6.56 13.05
CA TYR A 127 5.67 5.73 13.50
C TYR A 127 5.41 4.95 14.79
N PRO A 128 4.84 5.54 15.86
CA PRO A 128 4.60 4.82 17.12
C PRO A 128 3.61 3.65 17.00
N TYR A 129 2.84 3.63 15.93
CA TYR A 129 1.73 2.68 15.75
C TYR A 129 2.00 1.64 14.66
N ALA A 130 3.00 1.88 13.82
CA ALA A 130 3.29 1.05 12.67
C ALA A 130 4.41 0.04 12.93
N ASP A 131 4.30 -1.13 12.31
CA ASP A 131 5.36 -2.15 12.26
C ASP A 131 6.08 -2.13 10.90
N VAL A 132 5.39 -1.76 9.82
CA VAL A 132 5.91 -1.68 8.45
C VAL A 132 5.27 -0.49 7.74
N PHE A 133 6.03 0.19 6.91
CA PHE A 133 5.54 1.23 6.02
C PHE A 133 5.56 0.80 4.57
N VAL A 134 4.53 1.17 3.81
CA VAL A 134 4.42 0.89 2.38
C VAL A 134 4.29 2.19 1.61
N VAL A 135 5.34 2.59 0.90
CA VAL A 135 5.36 3.76 0.01
C VAL A 135 4.56 3.43 -1.25
N ASN A 136 3.37 4.00 -1.39
CA ASN A 136 2.47 3.73 -2.50
C ASN A 136 2.52 4.83 -3.55
N VAL A 137 3.30 4.61 -4.60
CA VAL A 137 3.44 5.50 -5.77
C VAL A 137 2.69 4.97 -7.01
N SER A 138 1.79 4.00 -6.83
CA SER A 138 1.24 3.18 -7.92
C SER A 138 -0.26 3.36 -8.17
N SER A 139 -0.97 4.19 -7.38
CA SER A 139 -2.40 4.38 -7.56
C SER A 139 -2.72 5.08 -8.90
N PRO A 140 -3.62 4.51 -9.72
CA PRO A 140 -4.07 5.17 -10.95
C PRO A 140 -5.12 6.25 -10.69
N ASN A 141 -5.58 6.41 -9.45
CA ASN A 141 -6.74 7.23 -9.08
C ASN A 141 -6.36 8.60 -8.51
N THR A 142 -5.08 8.91 -8.46
CA THR A 142 -4.52 10.22 -8.10
C THR A 142 -3.77 10.76 -9.30
N PRO A 143 -4.06 11.98 -9.77
CA PRO A 143 -3.41 12.55 -10.94
C PRO A 143 -1.88 12.50 -10.82
N ASN A 144 -1.23 12.05 -11.86
CA ASN A 144 0.23 12.00 -12.03
C ASN A 144 1.01 11.24 -10.95
N LEU A 145 0.35 10.57 -10.00
CA LEU A 145 1.04 9.85 -8.92
C LEU A 145 2.03 8.81 -9.45
N ARG A 146 1.69 8.13 -10.54
CA ARG A 146 2.56 7.12 -11.15
C ARG A 146 3.84 7.69 -11.76
N GLU A 147 3.90 9.00 -12.01
CA GLU A 147 5.14 9.68 -12.42
C GLU A 147 6.20 9.62 -11.32
N LEU A 148 5.79 9.49 -10.05
CA LEU A 148 6.71 9.29 -8.92
C LEU A 148 7.38 7.90 -8.89
N GLN A 149 7.01 6.99 -9.80
CA GLN A 149 7.74 5.73 -10.00
C GLN A 149 9.02 5.91 -10.83
N ASN A 150 9.25 7.10 -11.41
CA ASN A 150 10.55 7.41 -12.01
C ASN A 150 11.64 7.50 -10.94
N ASP A 151 12.89 7.37 -11.37
CA ASP A 151 14.04 7.26 -10.47
C ASP A 151 14.17 8.45 -9.54
N GLU A 152 14.01 9.67 -10.03
CA GLU A 152 14.18 10.89 -9.23
C GLU A 152 13.06 11.04 -8.18
N GLY A 153 11.82 10.86 -8.57
CA GLY A 153 10.66 10.99 -7.69
C GLY A 153 10.69 9.96 -6.55
N LEU A 154 10.88 8.69 -6.90
CA LEU A 154 10.92 7.61 -5.91
C LEU A 154 12.14 7.70 -5.01
N LEU A 155 13.31 8.04 -5.56
CA LEU A 155 14.54 8.24 -4.78
C LEU A 155 14.39 9.35 -3.73
N ARG A 156 13.77 10.47 -4.11
CA ARG A 156 13.51 11.60 -3.20
C ARG A 156 12.59 11.18 -2.05
N ILE A 157 11.53 10.43 -2.35
CA ILE A 157 10.61 9.90 -1.34
C ILE A 157 11.32 8.92 -0.41
N LEU A 158 12.05 7.94 -0.94
CA LEU A 158 12.75 6.94 -0.13
C LEU A 158 13.77 7.58 0.79
N LYS A 159 14.60 8.52 0.29
CA LYS A 159 15.57 9.25 1.12
C LYS A 159 14.90 10.02 2.26
N ALA A 160 13.78 10.70 1.98
CA ALA A 160 13.03 11.43 3.01
C ALA A 160 12.44 10.46 4.06
N CYS A 161 11.81 9.36 3.62
CA CYS A 161 11.26 8.35 4.52
C CYS A 161 12.35 7.67 5.36
N GLN A 162 13.50 7.31 4.78
CA GLN A 162 14.60 6.70 5.54
C GLN A 162 15.16 7.66 6.60
N LYS A 163 15.42 8.91 6.22
CA LYS A 163 15.87 9.94 7.17
C LYS A 163 14.91 10.10 8.35
N THR A 164 13.60 10.14 8.07
CA THR A 164 12.57 10.23 9.09
C THR A 164 12.51 8.97 9.95
N ASN A 165 12.59 7.79 9.34
CA ASN A 165 12.63 6.50 10.02
C ASN A 165 13.79 6.43 11.03
N GLU A 166 14.99 6.85 10.61
CA GLU A 166 16.17 6.92 11.49
C GLU A 166 16.00 7.90 12.63
N ALA A 167 15.39 9.07 12.38
CA ALA A 167 15.15 10.06 13.41
C ALA A 167 14.12 9.57 14.43
N CYS A 168 13.03 8.95 13.99
CA CYS A 168 12.01 8.37 14.85
C CYS A 168 12.58 7.20 15.68
N ALA A 169 13.35 6.30 15.06
CA ALA A 169 13.95 5.17 15.76
C ALA A 169 14.84 5.60 16.93
N LYS A 170 15.63 6.67 16.78
CA LYS A 170 16.47 7.22 17.87
C LYS A 170 15.66 7.73 19.07
N ASN A 171 14.43 8.15 18.84
CA ASN A 171 13.55 8.73 19.86
C ASN A 171 12.56 7.71 20.45
N ASP A 172 12.48 6.51 19.90
CA ASP A 172 11.56 5.44 20.32
C ASP A 172 12.36 4.24 20.87
N ASP A 173 12.24 3.08 20.27
CA ASP A 173 12.84 1.81 20.70
C ASP A 173 14.21 1.50 20.05
N GLY A 174 14.70 2.37 19.18
CA GLY A 174 15.92 2.20 18.40
C GLY A 174 15.75 1.30 17.16
N ALA A 175 14.56 0.75 16.91
CA ALA A 175 14.30 -0.16 15.83
C ALA A 175 13.80 0.56 14.57
N LEU A 176 14.54 0.43 13.47
CA LEU A 176 14.08 0.89 12.16
C LEU A 176 12.86 0.08 11.72
N ARG A 177 11.81 0.76 11.25
CA ARG A 177 10.66 0.09 10.64
C ARG A 177 10.97 -0.26 9.18
N PRO A 178 10.67 -1.48 8.70
CA PRO A 178 10.81 -1.82 7.29
C PRO A 178 9.99 -0.89 6.40
N ILE A 179 10.59 -0.45 5.28
CA ILE A 179 9.91 0.37 4.26
C ILE A 179 9.83 -0.44 2.98
N LEU A 180 8.62 -0.64 2.47
CA LEU A 180 8.34 -1.33 1.21
C LEU A 180 7.89 -0.32 0.15
N VAL A 181 8.06 -0.67 -1.12
CA VAL A 181 7.54 0.12 -2.26
C VAL A 181 6.43 -0.64 -2.97
N LYS A 182 5.24 -0.03 -3.10
CA LYS A 182 4.12 -0.62 -3.82
C LYS A 182 4.05 -0.11 -5.25
N VAL A 183 4.17 -1.04 -6.18
CA VAL A 183 4.27 -0.76 -7.62
C VAL A 183 2.97 -1.01 -8.38
N ALA A 184 2.86 -0.43 -9.58
CA ALA A 184 1.76 -0.71 -10.51
C ALA A 184 1.99 -2.04 -11.22
N PRO A 185 0.93 -2.77 -11.60
CA PRO A 185 1.06 -3.99 -12.40
C PRO A 185 1.33 -3.71 -13.89
N ASP A 186 1.07 -2.47 -14.34
CA ASP A 186 1.17 -2.06 -15.74
C ASP A 186 2.62 -1.64 -16.10
N MET A 187 3.60 -2.48 -15.72
CA MET A 187 5.04 -2.25 -15.91
C MET A 187 5.65 -3.44 -16.64
N THR A 188 6.73 -3.19 -17.41
CA THR A 188 7.51 -4.29 -17.97
C THR A 188 8.38 -4.95 -16.88
N SER A 189 8.81 -6.19 -17.13
CA SER A 189 9.70 -6.91 -16.19
C SER A 189 11.00 -6.13 -15.95
N GLU A 190 11.55 -5.49 -17.00
CA GLU A 190 12.77 -4.68 -16.89
C GLU A 190 12.56 -3.46 -15.99
N GLN A 191 11.41 -2.77 -16.13
CA GLN A 191 11.05 -1.64 -15.29
C GLN A 191 10.88 -2.08 -13.83
N LEU A 192 10.22 -3.22 -13.59
CA LEU A 192 10.05 -3.75 -12.23
C LEU A 192 11.38 -4.11 -11.59
N VAL A 193 12.27 -4.81 -12.31
CA VAL A 193 13.61 -5.15 -11.83
C VAL A 193 14.43 -3.89 -11.55
N HIS A 194 14.35 -2.88 -12.40
CA HIS A 194 15.04 -1.61 -12.22
C HIS A 194 14.57 -0.91 -10.93
N ILE A 195 13.25 -0.77 -10.74
CA ILE A 195 12.68 -0.17 -9.51
C ILE A 195 13.07 -0.98 -8.27
N ALA A 196 13.00 -2.31 -8.33
CA ALA A 196 13.34 -3.15 -7.20
C ALA A 196 14.80 -2.97 -6.77
N ARG A 197 15.74 -2.94 -7.72
CA ARG A 197 17.17 -2.69 -7.45
C ARG A 197 17.40 -1.28 -6.89
N MET A 198 16.78 -0.28 -7.48
CA MET A 198 16.89 1.10 -7.03
C MET A 198 16.31 1.27 -5.62
N ALA A 199 15.15 0.71 -5.35
CA ALA A 199 14.52 0.74 -4.03
C ALA A 199 15.41 0.04 -2.98
N GLN A 200 15.92 -1.15 -3.27
CA GLN A 200 16.84 -1.89 -2.40
C GLN A 200 18.13 -1.10 -2.12
N ALA A 201 18.74 -0.52 -3.15
CA ALA A 201 19.96 0.29 -3.00
C ALA A 201 19.73 1.55 -2.15
N ASN A 202 18.49 1.98 -1.96
CA ASN A 202 18.08 3.11 -1.13
C ASN A 202 17.33 2.69 0.14
N GLY A 203 17.59 1.50 0.64
CA GLY A 203 17.18 1.03 1.97
C GLY A 203 15.74 0.49 2.05
N ALA A 204 15.04 0.30 0.92
CA ALA A 204 13.76 -0.39 0.96
C ALA A 204 13.96 -1.88 1.29
N SER A 205 13.10 -2.41 2.16
CA SER A 205 13.14 -3.81 2.63
C SER A 205 12.43 -4.77 1.67
N GLY A 206 11.66 -4.26 0.72
CA GLY A 206 10.92 -5.10 -0.23
C GLY A 206 9.98 -4.32 -1.15
N ILE A 207 9.29 -5.09 -1.98
CA ILE A 207 8.33 -4.58 -2.98
C ILE A 207 6.96 -5.22 -2.74
N VAL A 208 5.89 -4.43 -2.82
CA VAL A 208 4.50 -4.92 -2.81
C VAL A 208 3.99 -5.00 -4.25
N VAL A 209 3.76 -6.21 -4.71
CA VAL A 209 3.24 -6.49 -6.06
C VAL A 209 1.82 -7.03 -5.96
N CYS A 210 0.83 -6.31 -6.40
CA CYS A 210 0.87 -4.99 -6.98
C CYS A 210 -0.38 -4.18 -6.62
N ASN A 211 -0.48 -2.95 -7.16
CA ASN A 211 -1.71 -2.17 -7.12
C ASN A 211 -2.70 -2.68 -8.20
N THR A 212 -3.78 -1.96 -8.43
CA THR A 212 -4.78 -2.24 -9.47
C THR A 212 -4.28 -1.84 -10.86
N THR A 213 -4.73 -2.54 -11.93
CA THR A 213 -4.35 -2.27 -13.32
C THR A 213 -5.29 -1.27 -14.00
N THR A 214 -4.77 -0.53 -14.96
CA THR A 214 -5.56 0.26 -15.90
C THR A 214 -5.96 -0.53 -17.16
N THR A 215 -5.37 -1.70 -17.37
CA THR A 215 -5.72 -2.62 -18.45
C THR A 215 -7.13 -3.18 -18.25
N ARG A 216 -7.83 -3.43 -19.34
CA ARG A 216 -9.17 -4.01 -19.33
C ARG A 216 -9.16 -5.34 -20.05
N PRO A 217 -9.78 -6.39 -19.46
CA PRO A 217 -9.93 -7.67 -20.15
C PRO A 217 -10.97 -7.56 -21.28
N GLU A 218 -10.87 -8.43 -22.26
CA GLU A 218 -11.95 -8.64 -23.20
C GLU A 218 -13.16 -9.26 -22.49
N SER A 219 -14.36 -8.91 -22.94
CA SER A 219 -15.61 -9.48 -22.42
C SER A 219 -16.66 -9.48 -23.53
N THR A 220 -17.51 -10.49 -23.52
CA THR A 220 -18.72 -10.54 -24.35
C THR A 220 -19.98 -10.17 -23.58
N ASP A 221 -19.86 -10.04 -22.24
CA ASP A 221 -20.98 -9.65 -21.38
C ASP A 221 -21.17 -8.12 -21.43
N ARG A 222 -22.37 -7.69 -21.84
CA ARG A 222 -22.69 -6.26 -21.98
C ARG A 222 -22.66 -5.50 -20.65
N SER A 223 -22.96 -6.16 -19.54
CA SER A 223 -22.91 -5.54 -18.22
C SER A 223 -21.48 -5.28 -17.79
N ASP A 224 -20.57 -6.24 -18.02
CA ASP A 224 -19.16 -6.10 -17.72
C ASP A 224 -18.50 -5.05 -18.62
N LEU A 225 -18.81 -5.03 -19.93
CA LEU A 225 -18.33 -4.00 -20.87
C LEU A 225 -18.70 -2.58 -20.41
N ARG A 226 -19.93 -2.39 -19.88
CA ARG A 226 -20.34 -1.10 -19.30
C ARG A 226 -19.48 -0.72 -18.10
N VAL A 227 -19.17 -1.68 -17.21
CA VAL A 227 -18.28 -1.46 -16.08
C VAL A 227 -16.86 -1.19 -16.53
N PHE A 228 -16.35 -1.91 -17.54
CA PHE A 228 -15.00 -1.72 -18.06
C PHE A 228 -14.78 -0.38 -18.77
N SER A 229 -15.85 0.31 -19.18
CA SER A 229 -15.75 1.69 -19.68
C SER A 229 -15.51 2.73 -18.59
N GLU A 230 -15.71 2.38 -17.31
CA GLU A 230 -15.47 3.29 -16.21
C GLU A 230 -13.96 3.52 -15.97
N PRO A 231 -13.52 4.76 -15.72
CA PRO A 231 -12.14 5.03 -15.36
C PRO A 231 -11.84 4.52 -13.95
N GLY A 232 -10.58 4.14 -13.71
CA GLY A 232 -10.10 3.66 -12.42
C GLY A 232 -9.23 2.41 -12.52
N GLY A 233 -8.82 1.91 -11.36
CA GLY A 233 -8.04 0.69 -11.25
C GLY A 233 -8.91 -0.55 -11.17
N LEU A 234 -8.59 -1.57 -11.97
CA LEU A 234 -9.26 -2.87 -11.99
C LEU A 234 -8.53 -3.86 -11.09
N SER A 235 -9.29 -4.59 -10.29
CA SER A 235 -8.84 -5.70 -9.44
C SER A 235 -9.74 -6.93 -9.63
N GLY A 236 -9.34 -8.06 -9.09
CA GLY A 236 -10.05 -9.32 -9.15
C GLY A 236 -9.41 -10.31 -10.11
N GLU A 237 -10.18 -11.28 -10.59
CA GLU A 237 -9.69 -12.42 -11.41
C GLU A 237 -8.81 -11.99 -12.61
N PRO A 238 -9.15 -10.93 -13.37
CA PRO A 238 -8.31 -10.51 -14.50
C PRO A 238 -6.92 -10.00 -14.11
N LEU A 239 -6.71 -9.60 -12.83
CA LEU A 239 -5.41 -9.14 -12.35
C LEU A 239 -4.53 -10.30 -11.87
N ARG A 240 -5.11 -11.49 -11.64
CA ARG A 240 -4.40 -12.62 -11.03
C ARG A 240 -3.14 -12.99 -11.82
N ASP A 241 -3.24 -13.14 -13.10
CA ASP A 241 -2.12 -13.58 -13.93
C ASP A 241 -1.01 -12.53 -13.99
N LEU A 242 -1.36 -11.24 -14.09
CA LEU A 242 -0.40 -10.14 -13.98
C LEU A 242 0.31 -10.13 -12.63
N SER A 243 -0.41 -10.37 -11.54
CA SER A 243 0.15 -10.46 -10.20
C SER A 243 1.10 -11.66 -10.06
N LEU A 244 0.71 -12.83 -10.57
CA LEU A 244 1.50 -14.07 -10.47
C LEU A 244 2.78 -14.03 -11.31
N ILE A 245 2.78 -13.41 -12.48
CA ILE A 245 3.98 -13.23 -13.31
C ILE A 245 5.08 -12.51 -12.52
N HIS A 246 4.71 -11.55 -11.67
CA HIS A 246 5.67 -10.80 -10.86
C HIS A 246 6.11 -11.52 -9.58
N ILE A 247 5.36 -12.53 -9.11
CA ILE A 247 5.63 -13.24 -7.85
C ILE A 247 6.30 -14.60 -8.10
N SER A 248 6.02 -15.27 -9.22
CA SER A 248 6.32 -16.68 -9.43
C SER A 248 7.63 -17.00 -10.15
N GLU A 249 8.45 -16.00 -10.48
CA GLU A 249 9.84 -16.22 -10.86
C GLU A 249 10.73 -16.07 -9.63
N PRO A 250 10.99 -17.16 -8.85
CA PRO A 250 12.07 -17.13 -7.90
C PRO A 250 13.34 -16.90 -8.73
N THR A 251 14.08 -15.88 -8.39
CA THR A 251 15.43 -15.66 -8.92
C THR A 251 16.19 -16.97 -8.76
N ARG A 252 16.29 -17.79 -9.83
CA ARG A 252 17.25 -18.89 -9.85
C ARG A 252 18.60 -18.25 -9.67
N PRO A 253 19.41 -18.69 -8.70
CA PRO A 253 20.79 -18.28 -8.66
C PRO A 253 21.37 -18.63 -10.03
N VAL A 254 21.89 -17.65 -10.74
CA VAL A 254 22.71 -17.90 -11.93
C VAL A 254 23.97 -18.53 -11.38
N THR A 255 24.05 -19.85 -11.47
CA THR A 255 25.28 -20.62 -11.23
C THR A 255 26.27 -20.37 -12.35
#